data_8dac83e73bf9c68e7bfef909ba7065d0
#
_entry.id   8dac83e73bf9c68e7bfef909ba7065d0
#
_cell.length_a   1.000
_cell.length_b   1.000
_cell.length_c   1.000
_cell.angle_alpha   90.00
_cell.angle_beta   90.00
_cell.angle_gamma   90.00
#
_symmetry.space_group_name_H-M   'P 1'
#
loop_
_entity.id
_entity.type
_entity.pdbx_description
1 polymer ?
#
loop_
_entity_poly.entity_id
_entity_poly.type
_entity_poly.pdbx_seq_one_letter_code
_entity_poly.pdbx_strand_id
1 'polypeptide(L)'
;MSSAPRPGPGRGWLLRLVIAFAFAQGAVSMARPAVSYRALALGAEEMAVGVIAGVYALLPLFAAVPLGRRTDHGRCAPLLPIGVVLISGGCALSGVVSSLPAMAAWSGVMGLGHLCFVIGAQSIVARQSAPAEQDRNFGHFTIGASLGQLVGPIAAGALISGESGALGRTSALALLVSAAVCAVALTSLWRIEHRRTLGAAPPAGKSNTKAKAKVPVAAILGARGVPAGIFISMAVLSATDILTAYLPVVGEHRGIAPATVGLLLSLRAAASIACRLAMPLMLRLLGRTALLATSCLLAGLICAGMVLPVPVPALALMLAALGFCLGVGQPLSMTTVVQAAPADARSTALALRLTGNRLGQAAAPAAAGLIAGTAGAA
;
A
#
# COMPACT_ATOMS: atom_id res chain seq x y z
N MET A 1 43.08 -22.18 -13.04
CA MET A 1 42.06 -22.88 -12.23
C MET A 1 40.79 -22.00 -12.22
N SER A 2 39.88 -22.36 -13.08
CA SER A 2 38.59 -21.62 -13.21
C SER A 2 37.71 -21.97 -12.00
N SER A 3 37.44 -20.99 -11.14
CA SER A 3 36.50 -21.14 -10.01
C SER A 3 35.08 -21.25 -10.57
N ALA A 4 34.47 -22.41 -10.44
CA ALA A 4 33.08 -22.64 -10.77
C ALA A 4 32.17 -21.58 -10.08
N PRO A 5 31.17 -21.03 -10.76
CA PRO A 5 30.25 -20.06 -10.16
C PRO A 5 29.51 -20.73 -9.00
N ARG A 6 29.62 -20.14 -7.80
CA ARG A 6 28.93 -20.61 -6.60
C ARG A 6 27.43 -20.59 -6.85
N PRO A 7 26.66 -21.63 -6.51
CA PRO A 7 25.21 -21.62 -6.64
C PRO A 7 24.67 -20.50 -5.80
N GLY A 8 23.97 -19.56 -6.45
CA GLY A 8 23.25 -18.48 -5.79
C GLY A 8 22.21 -19.03 -4.81
N PRO A 9 21.78 -18.25 -3.82
CA PRO A 9 20.74 -18.67 -2.87
C PRO A 9 19.52 -19.15 -3.65
N GLY A 10 19.12 -20.40 -3.39
CA GLY A 10 18.00 -21.02 -4.11
C GLY A 10 16.77 -20.10 -4.07
N ARG A 11 16.06 -19.93 -5.18
CA ARG A 11 14.90 -19.02 -5.38
C ARG A 11 13.76 -19.16 -4.35
N GLY A 12 13.84 -20.12 -3.43
CA GLY A 12 12.83 -20.40 -2.42
C GLY A 12 12.55 -19.26 -1.43
N TRP A 13 13.54 -18.40 -1.13
CA TRP A 13 13.31 -17.25 -0.23
C TRP A 13 12.35 -16.21 -0.83
N LEU A 14 12.48 -15.92 -2.15
CA LEU A 14 11.63 -14.95 -2.83
C LEU A 14 10.19 -15.44 -2.91
N LEU A 15 9.97 -16.72 -3.27
CA LEU A 15 8.63 -17.30 -3.31
C LEU A 15 7.96 -17.24 -1.94
N ARG A 16 8.67 -17.59 -0.87
CA ARG A 16 8.16 -17.49 0.51
C ARG A 16 7.78 -16.05 0.87
N LEU A 17 8.61 -15.08 0.47
CA LEU A 17 8.35 -13.66 0.71
C LEU A 17 7.13 -13.17 -0.08
N VAL A 18 6.98 -13.59 -1.34
CA VAL A 18 5.82 -13.29 -2.19
C VAL A 18 4.54 -13.85 -1.58
N ILE A 19 4.56 -15.10 -1.11
CA ILE A 19 3.42 -15.74 -0.44
C ILE A 19 3.07 -14.99 0.85
N ALA A 20 4.07 -14.73 1.71
CA ALA A 20 3.83 -13.98 2.94
C ALA A 20 3.24 -12.60 2.67
N PHE A 21 3.72 -11.92 1.60
CA PHE A 21 3.19 -10.61 1.23
C PHE A 21 1.77 -10.69 0.65
N ALA A 22 1.45 -11.73 -0.12
CA ALA A 22 0.09 -11.95 -0.60
C ALA A 22 -0.90 -12.09 0.55
N PHE A 23 -0.58 -12.87 1.59
CA PHE A 23 -1.41 -13.00 2.78
C PHE A 23 -1.50 -11.72 3.60
N ALA A 24 -0.37 -11.05 3.89
CA ALA A 24 -0.36 -9.82 4.66
C ALA A 24 -1.12 -8.68 3.93
N GLN A 25 -0.88 -8.52 2.61
CA GLN A 25 -1.57 -7.53 1.80
C GLN A 25 -3.05 -7.86 1.60
N GLY A 26 -3.38 -9.16 1.43
CA GLY A 26 -4.75 -9.64 1.36
C GLY A 26 -5.54 -9.31 2.62
N ALA A 27 -4.94 -9.59 3.79
CA ALA A 27 -5.53 -9.26 5.08
C ALA A 27 -5.77 -7.75 5.24
N VAL A 28 -4.80 -6.91 4.91
CA VAL A 28 -4.95 -5.45 4.96
C VAL A 28 -6.00 -4.96 3.97
N SER A 29 -6.01 -5.50 2.74
CA SER A 29 -6.99 -5.12 1.71
C SER A 29 -8.41 -5.56 2.04
N MET A 30 -8.57 -6.65 2.81
CA MET A 30 -9.84 -7.11 3.36
C MET A 30 -10.26 -6.29 4.58
N ALA A 31 -9.33 -5.99 5.48
CA ALA A 31 -9.60 -5.29 6.72
C ALA A 31 -10.01 -3.83 6.49
N ARG A 32 -9.45 -3.11 5.51
CA ARG A 32 -9.71 -1.69 5.30
C ARG A 32 -11.19 -1.38 5.00
N PRO A 33 -11.87 -2.02 4.03
CA PRO A 33 -13.32 -1.82 3.88
C PRO A 33 -14.11 -2.36 5.08
N ALA A 34 -13.69 -3.46 5.70
CA ALA A 34 -14.35 -4.01 6.88
C ALA A 34 -14.30 -3.05 8.09
N VAL A 35 -13.22 -2.28 8.27
CA VAL A 35 -13.12 -1.20 9.27
C VAL A 35 -14.16 -0.12 8.99
N SER A 36 -14.37 0.29 7.75
CA SER A 36 -15.39 1.28 7.39
C SER A 36 -16.80 0.78 7.73
N TYR A 37 -17.15 -0.45 7.36
CA TYR A 37 -18.44 -1.05 7.72
C TYR A 37 -18.61 -1.24 9.23
N ARG A 38 -17.53 -1.61 9.94
CA ARG A 38 -17.58 -1.72 11.40
C ARG A 38 -17.79 -0.36 12.06
N ALA A 39 -17.15 0.69 11.53
CA ALA A 39 -17.34 2.06 12.00
C ALA A 39 -18.79 2.51 11.82
N LEU A 40 -19.38 2.30 10.64
CA LEU A 40 -20.79 2.59 10.37
C LEU A 40 -21.72 1.83 11.33
N ALA A 41 -21.47 0.54 11.57
CA ALA A 41 -22.23 -0.25 12.53
C ALA A 41 -22.11 0.24 13.98
N LEU A 42 -21.06 0.99 14.33
CA LEU A 42 -20.88 1.67 15.61
C LEU A 42 -21.44 3.09 15.63
N GLY A 43 -22.15 3.51 14.58
CA GLY A 43 -22.76 4.84 14.46
C GLY A 43 -21.79 5.93 14.02
N ALA A 44 -20.71 5.58 13.31
CA ALA A 44 -19.78 6.57 12.77
C ALA A 44 -20.43 7.35 11.63
N GLU A 45 -20.27 8.67 11.66
CA GLU A 45 -20.51 9.55 10.52
C GLU A 45 -19.32 9.53 9.55
N GLU A 46 -19.48 10.11 8.36
CA GLU A 46 -18.47 10.14 7.28
C GLU A 46 -17.13 10.70 7.76
N MET A 47 -17.17 11.76 8.58
CA MET A 47 -15.97 12.37 9.15
C MET A 47 -15.20 11.38 10.03
N ALA A 48 -15.90 10.61 10.87
CA ALA A 48 -15.27 9.63 11.74
C ALA A 48 -14.65 8.48 10.95
N VAL A 49 -15.30 8.00 9.88
CA VAL A 49 -14.74 7.00 8.96
C VAL A 49 -13.45 7.53 8.30
N GLY A 50 -13.47 8.79 7.85
CA GLY A 50 -12.28 9.43 7.26
C GLY A 50 -11.12 9.56 8.23
N VAL A 51 -11.40 9.94 9.48
CA VAL A 51 -10.38 10.02 10.55
C VAL A 51 -9.79 8.64 10.84
N ILE A 52 -10.62 7.61 11.00
CA ILE A 52 -10.15 6.24 11.24
C ILE A 52 -9.27 5.74 10.10
N ALA A 53 -9.67 6.02 8.84
CA ALA A 53 -8.87 5.68 7.67
C ALA A 53 -7.56 6.47 7.61
N GLY A 54 -7.57 7.75 8.03
CA GLY A 54 -6.36 8.59 8.10
C GLY A 54 -5.37 8.14 9.17
N VAL A 55 -5.85 7.73 10.35
CA VAL A 55 -5.04 7.25 11.46
C VAL A 55 -4.24 5.99 11.09
N TYR A 56 -4.75 5.17 10.18
CA TYR A 56 -4.01 4.03 9.61
C TYR A 56 -2.63 4.44 9.06
N ALA A 57 -2.49 5.63 8.48
CA ALA A 57 -1.23 6.11 7.92
C ALA A 57 -0.45 7.02 8.89
N LEU A 58 -1.05 7.47 9.97
CA LEU A 58 -0.46 8.44 10.90
C LEU A 58 0.76 7.88 11.65
N LEU A 59 0.62 6.71 12.30
CA LEU A 59 1.75 6.08 12.99
C LEU A 59 2.88 5.71 12.02
N PRO A 60 2.62 5.12 10.83
CA PRO A 60 3.60 4.92 9.79
C PRO A 60 4.35 6.19 9.37
N LEU A 61 3.68 7.34 9.31
CA LEU A 61 4.29 8.60 8.91
C LEU A 61 5.50 8.96 9.78
N PHE A 62 5.36 8.82 11.10
CA PHE A 62 6.44 9.12 12.06
C PHE A 62 7.46 7.99 12.17
N ALA A 63 7.04 6.74 11.99
CA ALA A 63 7.89 5.57 12.15
C ALA A 63 8.74 5.25 10.90
N ALA A 64 8.37 5.73 9.70
CA ALA A 64 9.00 5.34 8.43
C ALA A 64 10.50 5.69 8.39
N VAL A 65 10.87 6.92 8.75
CA VAL A 65 12.27 7.38 8.70
C VAL A 65 13.15 6.67 9.75
N PRO A 66 12.78 6.62 11.05
CA PRO A 66 13.59 5.90 12.03
C PRO A 66 13.70 4.41 11.74
N LEU A 67 12.62 3.79 11.23
CA LEU A 67 12.62 2.37 10.87
C LEU A 67 13.52 2.10 9.66
N GLY A 68 13.46 2.94 8.61
CA GLY A 68 14.34 2.86 7.45
C GLY A 68 15.81 2.98 7.83
N ARG A 69 16.18 3.96 8.69
CA ARG A 69 17.55 4.10 9.19
C ARG A 69 18.06 2.88 9.96
N ARG A 70 17.19 2.25 10.77
CA ARG A 70 17.54 1.03 11.50
C ARG A 70 17.76 -0.16 10.55
N THR A 71 16.99 -0.24 9.46
CA THR A 71 17.15 -1.32 8.47
C THR A 71 18.40 -1.16 7.64
N ASP A 72 18.89 0.06 7.39
CA ASP A 72 20.12 0.28 6.63
C ASP A 72 21.35 -0.33 7.32
N HIS A 73 21.38 -0.36 8.66
CA HIS A 73 22.50 -0.80 9.48
C HIS A 73 22.25 -2.14 10.22
N GLY A 74 21.04 -2.68 10.18
CA GLY A 74 20.62 -3.81 11.00
C GLY A 74 20.00 -4.98 10.22
N ARG A 75 19.44 -5.92 10.98
CA ARG A 75 18.69 -7.07 10.45
C ARG A 75 17.29 -6.63 10.06
N CYS A 76 16.84 -7.01 8.85
CA CYS A 76 15.52 -6.67 8.33
C CYS A 76 14.48 -7.75 8.66
N ALA A 77 14.90 -9.00 8.78
CA ALA A 77 14.01 -10.15 8.99
C ALA A 77 13.08 -10.03 10.20
N PRO A 78 13.48 -9.50 11.37
CA PRO A 78 12.58 -9.36 12.52
C PRO A 78 11.38 -8.44 12.26
N LEU A 79 11.49 -7.51 11.29
CA LEU A 79 10.39 -6.60 10.96
C LEU A 79 9.19 -7.30 10.32
N LEU A 80 9.39 -8.44 9.64
CA LEU A 80 8.31 -9.17 9.00
C LEU A 80 7.36 -9.81 10.05
N PRO A 81 7.82 -10.65 10.98
CA PRO A 81 6.93 -11.22 11.99
C PRO A 81 6.33 -10.14 12.90
N ILE A 82 7.09 -9.10 13.28
CA ILE A 82 6.56 -7.95 14.01
C ILE A 82 5.42 -7.30 13.21
N GLY A 83 5.62 -7.07 11.92
CA GLY A 83 4.60 -6.53 11.02
C GLY A 83 3.35 -7.39 10.99
N VAL A 84 3.49 -8.71 10.85
CA VAL A 84 2.35 -9.65 10.85
C VAL A 84 1.59 -9.61 12.18
N VAL A 85 2.30 -9.63 13.32
CA VAL A 85 1.66 -9.58 14.65
C VAL A 85 0.88 -8.27 14.84
N LEU A 86 1.46 -7.13 14.44
CA LEU A 86 0.79 -5.83 14.55
C LEU A 86 -0.42 -5.72 13.60
N ILE A 87 -0.33 -6.25 12.35
CA ILE A 87 -1.47 -6.29 11.43
C ILE A 87 -2.57 -7.18 12.01
N SER A 88 -2.24 -8.43 12.39
CA SER A 88 -3.22 -9.38 12.94
C SER A 88 -3.87 -8.85 14.21
N GLY A 89 -3.07 -8.31 15.15
CA GLY A 89 -3.57 -7.69 16.37
C GLY A 89 -4.46 -6.48 16.09
N GLY A 90 -4.04 -5.59 15.19
CA GLY A 90 -4.82 -4.42 14.77
C GLY A 90 -6.16 -4.81 14.14
N CYS A 91 -6.17 -5.82 13.26
CA CYS A 91 -7.40 -6.35 12.66
C CYS A 91 -8.33 -6.96 13.74
N ALA A 92 -7.80 -7.89 14.55
CA ALA A 92 -8.60 -8.59 15.56
C ALA A 92 -9.21 -7.62 16.57
N LEU A 93 -8.40 -6.71 17.10
CA LEU A 93 -8.86 -5.75 18.10
C LEU A 93 -9.81 -4.70 17.52
N SER A 94 -9.63 -4.27 16.26
CA SER A 94 -10.63 -3.44 15.57
C SER A 94 -12.00 -4.15 15.43
N GLY A 95 -12.02 -5.47 15.33
CA GLY A 95 -13.26 -6.26 15.27
C GLY A 95 -13.97 -6.39 16.61
N VAL A 96 -13.23 -6.39 17.73
CA VAL A 96 -13.77 -6.64 19.07
C VAL A 96 -14.18 -5.37 19.80
N VAL A 97 -13.47 -4.25 19.58
CA VAL A 97 -13.75 -2.99 20.26
C VAL A 97 -15.12 -2.42 19.88
N SER A 98 -15.74 -1.72 20.84
CA SER A 98 -17.06 -1.10 20.71
C SER A 98 -17.00 0.44 20.66
N SER A 99 -15.82 1.05 20.62
CA SER A 99 -15.67 2.50 20.55
C SER A 99 -14.86 2.94 19.32
N LEU A 100 -15.28 4.03 18.69
CA LEU A 100 -14.61 4.61 17.50
C LEU A 100 -13.16 5.04 17.79
N PRO A 101 -12.82 5.69 18.94
CA PRO A 101 -11.45 6.04 19.25
C PRO A 101 -10.53 4.83 19.39
N ALA A 102 -10.99 3.76 20.02
CA ALA A 102 -10.21 2.53 20.15
C ALA A 102 -10.00 1.87 18.77
N MET A 103 -11.03 1.88 17.92
CA MET A 103 -10.91 1.36 16.56
C MET A 103 -9.92 2.20 15.72
N ALA A 104 -9.91 3.52 15.85
CA ALA A 104 -8.92 4.38 15.22
C ALA A 104 -7.49 4.04 15.69
N ALA A 105 -7.29 3.85 16.98
CA ALA A 105 -5.98 3.47 17.54
C ALA A 105 -5.50 2.12 16.97
N TRP A 106 -6.35 1.11 16.90
CA TRP A 106 -6.00 -0.21 16.35
C TRP A 106 -5.81 -0.17 14.84
N SER A 107 -6.54 0.68 14.10
CA SER A 107 -6.28 0.97 12.68
C SER A 107 -4.86 1.54 12.48
N GLY A 108 -4.42 2.45 13.36
CA GLY A 108 -3.05 2.97 13.34
C GLY A 108 -2.00 1.88 13.61
N VAL A 109 -2.25 0.99 14.57
CA VAL A 109 -1.37 -0.17 14.86
C VAL A 109 -1.28 -1.10 13.66
N MET A 110 -2.41 -1.40 13.00
CA MET A 110 -2.44 -2.18 11.76
C MET A 110 -1.60 -1.51 10.66
N GLY A 111 -1.71 -0.19 10.51
CA GLY A 111 -0.91 0.58 9.56
C GLY A 111 0.59 0.53 9.86
N LEU A 112 0.97 0.64 11.14
CA LEU A 112 2.37 0.50 11.57
C LEU A 112 2.91 -0.90 11.27
N GLY A 113 2.11 -1.94 11.53
CA GLY A 113 2.45 -3.31 11.19
C GLY A 113 2.68 -3.50 9.70
N HIS A 114 1.81 -2.93 8.87
CA HIS A 114 1.95 -2.96 7.41
C HIS A 114 3.25 -2.25 6.95
N LEU A 115 3.58 -1.10 7.53
CA LEU A 115 4.85 -0.41 7.25
C LEU A 115 6.05 -1.28 7.61
N CYS A 116 6.07 -1.87 8.82
CA CYS A 116 7.16 -2.76 9.27
C CYS A 116 7.37 -3.90 8.29
N PHE A 117 6.27 -4.57 7.89
CA PHE A 117 6.31 -5.67 6.94
C PHE A 117 6.89 -5.23 5.59
N VAL A 118 6.36 -4.15 5.01
CA VAL A 118 6.77 -3.66 3.68
C VAL A 118 8.23 -3.22 3.67
N ILE A 119 8.69 -2.46 4.68
CA ILE A 119 10.10 -2.03 4.77
C ILE A 119 11.01 -3.26 4.92
N GLY A 120 10.68 -4.19 5.82
CA GLY A 120 11.45 -5.41 6.02
C GLY A 120 11.55 -6.24 4.75
N ALA A 121 10.42 -6.46 4.07
CA ALA A 121 10.34 -7.24 2.84
C ALA A 121 11.12 -6.61 1.69
N GLN A 122 10.94 -5.31 1.43
CA GLN A 122 11.68 -4.58 0.39
C GLN A 122 13.18 -4.58 0.66
N SER A 123 13.59 -4.43 1.92
CA SER A 123 15.00 -4.48 2.30
C SER A 123 15.62 -5.87 2.07
N ILE A 124 14.88 -6.95 2.32
CA ILE A 124 15.33 -8.32 2.04
C ILE A 124 15.47 -8.51 0.52
N VAL A 125 14.50 -8.08 -0.28
CA VAL A 125 14.61 -8.16 -1.75
C VAL A 125 15.83 -7.39 -2.25
N ALA A 126 16.04 -6.16 -1.77
CA ALA A 126 17.19 -5.34 -2.15
C ALA A 126 18.53 -5.99 -1.81
N ARG A 127 18.64 -6.67 -0.66
CA ARG A 127 19.89 -7.27 -0.16
C ARG A 127 20.19 -8.67 -0.74
N GLN A 128 19.14 -9.46 -0.98
CA GLN A 128 19.33 -10.86 -1.45
C GLN A 128 19.29 -10.99 -2.96
N SER A 129 18.90 -9.93 -3.69
CA SER A 129 18.90 -9.93 -5.15
C SER A 129 20.24 -9.47 -5.69
N ALA A 130 20.75 -10.20 -6.69
CA ALA A 130 21.87 -9.71 -7.49
C ALA A 130 21.45 -8.43 -8.24
N PRO A 131 22.36 -7.45 -8.47
CA PRO A 131 22.00 -6.18 -9.12
C PRO A 131 21.24 -6.36 -10.45
N ALA A 132 21.64 -7.33 -11.27
CA ALA A 132 20.99 -7.64 -12.55
C ALA A 132 19.58 -8.28 -12.42
N GLU A 133 19.25 -8.84 -11.25
CA GLU A 133 17.96 -9.50 -10.99
C GLU A 133 17.02 -8.68 -10.11
N GLN A 134 17.47 -7.54 -9.62
CA GLN A 134 16.76 -6.75 -8.63
C GLN A 134 15.40 -6.28 -9.13
N ASP A 135 15.33 -5.75 -10.36
CA ASP A 135 14.07 -5.30 -10.96
C ASP A 135 13.07 -6.44 -11.14
N ARG A 136 13.56 -7.60 -11.59
CA ARG A 136 12.74 -8.80 -11.75
C ARG A 136 12.19 -9.30 -10.40
N ASN A 137 13.05 -9.33 -9.38
CA ASN A 137 12.67 -9.82 -8.07
C ASN A 137 11.69 -8.86 -7.36
N PHE A 138 11.85 -7.54 -7.52
CA PHE A 138 10.85 -6.56 -7.09
C PHE A 138 9.55 -6.71 -7.88
N GLY A 139 9.62 -6.99 -9.18
CA GLY A 139 8.44 -7.31 -10.00
C GLY A 139 7.66 -8.49 -9.43
N HIS A 140 8.34 -9.62 -9.14
CA HIS A 140 7.71 -10.79 -8.53
C HIS A 140 7.15 -10.48 -7.14
N PHE A 141 7.87 -9.71 -6.33
CA PHE A 141 7.41 -9.28 -5.02
C PHE A 141 6.09 -8.49 -5.09
N THR A 142 5.95 -7.59 -6.06
CA THR A 142 4.73 -6.81 -6.24
C THR A 142 3.53 -7.62 -6.74
N ILE A 143 3.74 -8.79 -7.33
CA ILE A 143 2.65 -9.73 -7.69
C ILE A 143 1.91 -10.16 -6.42
N GLY A 144 2.63 -10.49 -5.34
CA GLY A 144 2.00 -10.83 -4.06
C GLY A 144 1.08 -9.73 -3.55
N ALA A 145 1.55 -8.46 -3.60
CA ALA A 145 0.72 -7.31 -3.24
C ALA A 145 -0.54 -7.21 -4.10
N SER A 146 -0.39 -7.37 -5.41
CA SER A 146 -1.50 -7.26 -6.36
C SER A 146 -2.55 -8.35 -6.16
N LEU A 147 -2.13 -9.58 -5.88
CA LEU A 147 -3.05 -10.69 -5.55
C LEU A 147 -3.83 -10.40 -4.27
N GLY A 148 -3.15 -9.90 -3.22
CA GLY A 148 -3.82 -9.52 -1.99
C GLY A 148 -4.83 -8.38 -2.18
N GLN A 149 -4.49 -7.38 -2.98
CA GLN A 149 -5.39 -6.27 -3.32
C GLN A 149 -6.59 -6.71 -4.16
N LEU A 150 -6.43 -7.75 -4.97
CA LEU A 150 -7.50 -8.30 -5.80
C LEU A 150 -8.48 -9.14 -4.97
N VAL A 151 -7.97 -10.04 -4.14
CA VAL A 151 -8.77 -11.02 -3.41
C VAL A 151 -9.37 -10.43 -2.12
N GLY A 152 -8.63 -9.54 -1.44
CA GLY A 152 -9.04 -9.01 -0.13
C GLY A 152 -10.43 -8.37 -0.11
N PRO A 153 -10.74 -7.41 -0.97
CA PRO A 153 -12.06 -6.76 -0.96
C PRO A 153 -13.22 -7.71 -1.34
N ILE A 154 -12.98 -8.69 -2.22
CA ILE A 154 -13.98 -9.75 -2.53
C ILE A 154 -14.28 -10.54 -1.26
N ALA A 155 -13.24 -10.98 -0.56
CA ALA A 155 -13.40 -11.75 0.67
C ALA A 155 -14.11 -10.92 1.76
N ALA A 156 -13.79 -9.63 1.90
CA ALA A 156 -14.50 -8.73 2.81
C ALA A 156 -15.99 -8.64 2.46
N GLY A 157 -16.29 -8.34 1.20
CA GLY A 157 -17.67 -8.20 0.73
C GLY A 157 -18.50 -9.47 0.83
N ALA A 158 -17.88 -10.66 0.66
CA ALA A 158 -18.55 -11.95 0.82
C ALA A 158 -18.89 -12.29 2.28
N LEU A 159 -18.12 -11.76 3.24
CA LEU A 159 -18.34 -12.01 4.67
C LEU A 159 -19.28 -11.00 5.31
N ILE A 160 -19.40 -9.79 4.75
CA ILE A 160 -20.19 -8.71 5.34
C ILE A 160 -21.60 -8.76 4.77
N SER A 161 -22.59 -8.89 5.66
CA SER A 161 -24.02 -8.82 5.29
C SER A 161 -24.53 -7.40 5.45
N GLY A 162 -25.29 -6.92 4.46
CA GLY A 162 -26.02 -5.65 4.52
C GLY A 162 -27.38 -5.73 5.24
N GLU A 163 -27.74 -6.90 5.80
CA GLU A 163 -29.01 -7.04 6.54
C GLU A 163 -29.00 -6.20 7.81
N SER A 164 -30.15 -5.57 8.08
CA SER A 164 -30.36 -4.76 9.29
C SER A 164 -30.04 -5.58 10.55
N GLY A 165 -29.09 -5.10 11.36
CA GLY A 165 -28.63 -5.75 12.59
C GLY A 165 -27.49 -6.77 12.42
N ALA A 166 -27.17 -7.23 11.20
CA ALA A 166 -26.08 -8.17 10.97
C ALA A 166 -24.73 -7.48 10.68
N LEU A 167 -24.74 -6.23 10.21
CA LEU A 167 -23.57 -5.47 9.76
C LEU A 167 -22.44 -5.43 10.81
N GLY A 168 -22.79 -5.16 12.07
CA GLY A 168 -21.83 -5.09 13.16
C GLY A 168 -21.13 -6.44 13.44
N ARG A 169 -21.88 -7.55 13.40
CA ARG A 169 -21.34 -8.90 13.65
C ARG A 169 -20.52 -9.40 12.46
N THR A 170 -21.00 -9.21 11.25
CA THR A 170 -20.35 -9.68 10.03
C THR A 170 -19.10 -8.87 9.70
N SER A 171 -19.10 -7.55 9.92
CA SER A 171 -17.88 -6.73 9.78
C SER A 171 -16.83 -7.08 10.83
N ALA A 172 -17.22 -7.38 12.07
CA ALA A 172 -16.31 -7.89 13.10
C ALA A 172 -15.71 -9.24 12.68
N LEU A 173 -16.55 -10.17 12.17
CA LEU A 173 -16.08 -11.47 11.65
C LEU A 173 -15.07 -11.28 10.50
N ALA A 174 -15.34 -10.38 9.56
CA ALA A 174 -14.43 -10.07 8.46
C ALA A 174 -13.06 -9.58 8.97
N LEU A 175 -13.05 -8.76 10.04
CA LEU A 175 -11.81 -8.31 10.69
C LEU A 175 -11.06 -9.44 11.39
N LEU A 176 -11.77 -10.34 12.08
CA LEU A 176 -11.16 -11.52 12.71
C LEU A 176 -10.60 -12.49 11.67
N VAL A 177 -11.30 -12.72 10.56
CA VAL A 177 -10.80 -13.53 9.44
C VAL A 177 -9.58 -12.86 8.80
N SER A 178 -9.58 -11.53 8.65
CA SER A 178 -8.40 -10.79 8.18
C SER A 178 -7.19 -11.01 9.10
N ALA A 179 -7.39 -11.01 10.41
CA ALA A 179 -6.34 -11.30 11.38
C ALA A 179 -5.78 -12.72 11.21
N ALA A 180 -6.65 -13.71 11.05
CA ALA A 180 -6.25 -15.10 10.83
C ALA A 180 -5.50 -15.28 9.50
N VAL A 181 -6.00 -14.68 8.41
CA VAL A 181 -5.35 -14.68 7.09
C VAL A 181 -3.95 -14.08 7.17
N CYS A 182 -3.80 -12.94 7.88
CA CYS A 182 -2.49 -12.34 8.10
C CYS A 182 -1.56 -13.27 8.89
N ALA A 183 -2.05 -13.90 9.94
CA ALA A 183 -1.26 -14.80 10.78
C ALA A 183 -0.68 -15.99 9.99
N VAL A 184 -1.37 -16.47 8.94
CA VAL A 184 -0.85 -17.50 8.03
C VAL A 184 0.47 -17.08 7.37
N ALA A 185 0.70 -15.78 7.17
CA ALA A 185 1.97 -15.30 6.62
C ALA A 185 3.19 -15.71 7.47
N LEU A 186 3.03 -15.91 8.79
CA LEU A 186 4.12 -16.36 9.67
C LEU A 186 4.70 -17.71 9.25
N THR A 187 3.88 -18.61 8.71
CA THR A 187 4.35 -19.93 8.27
C THR A 187 5.38 -19.85 7.13
N SER A 188 5.24 -18.83 6.27
CA SER A 188 6.12 -18.61 5.12
C SER A 188 7.39 -17.81 5.49
N LEU A 189 7.41 -17.18 6.69
CA LEU A 189 8.53 -16.32 7.11
C LEU A 189 9.70 -17.10 7.75
N TRP A 190 9.56 -18.39 7.95
CA TRP A 190 10.59 -19.21 8.60
C TRP A 190 11.90 -19.21 7.81
N ARG A 191 13.01 -18.75 8.44
CA ARG A 191 14.37 -18.71 7.85
C ARG A 191 14.47 -17.97 6.51
N ILE A 192 13.72 -16.88 6.32
CA ILE A 192 13.77 -16.08 5.09
C ILE A 192 15.14 -15.42 4.88
N GLU A 193 15.79 -14.96 5.95
CA GLU A 193 17.09 -14.30 5.87
C GLU A 193 18.20 -15.32 6.14
N HIS A 194 19.02 -15.61 5.12
CA HIS A 194 20.18 -16.45 5.29
C HIS A 194 21.27 -15.72 6.09
N ARG A 195 21.78 -16.33 7.16
CA ARG A 195 22.86 -15.80 8.02
C ARG A 195 24.12 -15.34 7.25
N ARG A 196 24.29 -15.80 6.00
CA ARG A 196 25.50 -15.51 5.18
C ARG A 196 25.59 -14.08 4.65
N THR A 197 24.49 -13.32 4.62
CA THR A 197 24.51 -11.93 4.14
C THR A 197 25.05 -10.93 5.18
N LEU A 198 25.16 -11.33 6.45
CA LEU A 198 25.77 -10.50 7.50
C LEU A 198 27.30 -10.55 7.54
N GLY A 199 27.91 -11.48 6.80
CA GLY A 199 29.38 -11.68 6.77
C GLY A 199 30.09 -11.12 5.55
N ALA A 200 29.36 -10.62 4.56
CA ALA A 200 29.91 -9.92 3.42
C ALA A 200 29.72 -8.41 3.57
N ALA A 201 30.24 -7.84 4.68
CA ALA A 201 30.77 -6.49 4.54
C ALA A 201 31.78 -6.55 3.37
N PRO A 202 31.74 -5.64 2.39
CA PRO A 202 32.82 -5.53 1.42
C PRO A 202 34.11 -5.49 2.22
N PRO A 203 35.19 -6.19 1.77
CA PRO A 203 36.45 -6.11 2.49
C PRO A 203 36.73 -4.64 2.69
N ALA A 204 36.98 -4.25 3.94
CA ALA A 204 37.39 -2.91 4.29
C ALA A 204 38.77 -2.66 3.63
N GLY A 205 38.75 -2.45 2.33
CA GLY A 205 39.76 -1.71 1.65
C GLY A 205 39.71 -0.35 2.32
N LYS A 206 40.79 0.04 2.97
CA LYS A 206 41.04 1.38 3.51
C LYS A 206 40.92 2.40 2.36
N SER A 207 39.72 2.59 1.88
CA SER A 207 39.34 3.76 1.13
C SER A 207 39.18 4.87 2.15
N ASN A 208 40.06 5.83 2.11
CA ASN A 208 39.95 7.14 2.74
C ASN A 208 38.67 7.83 2.19
N THR A 209 37.52 7.32 2.56
CA THR A 209 36.25 7.95 2.27
C THR A 209 36.06 9.04 3.30
N LYS A 210 36.57 10.25 2.98
CA LYS A 210 36.00 11.50 3.53
C LYS A 210 34.50 11.27 3.55
N ALA A 211 33.87 11.36 4.73
CA ALA A 211 32.44 11.20 4.92
C ALA A 211 31.73 12.03 3.82
N LYS A 212 31.16 11.36 2.82
CA LYS A 212 30.45 12.07 1.73
C LYS A 212 29.39 12.92 2.38
N ALA A 213 29.48 14.23 2.20
CA ALA A 213 28.56 15.20 2.78
C ALA A 213 27.14 14.77 2.40
N LYS A 214 26.28 14.58 3.40
CA LYS A 214 24.87 14.20 3.19
C LYS A 214 24.21 15.28 2.35
N VAL A 215 23.71 14.92 1.18
CA VAL A 215 22.95 15.85 0.33
C VAL A 215 21.78 16.42 1.15
N PRO A 216 21.64 17.73 1.30
CA PRO A 216 20.54 18.33 2.05
C PRO A 216 19.19 17.95 1.42
N VAL A 217 18.18 17.70 2.25
CA VAL A 217 16.81 17.36 1.79
C VAL A 217 16.27 18.45 0.84
N ALA A 218 16.56 19.74 1.13
CA ALA A 218 16.18 20.86 0.28
C ALA A 218 16.74 20.75 -1.14
N ALA A 219 18.00 20.31 -1.29
CA ALA A 219 18.63 20.12 -2.60
C ALA A 219 17.96 18.96 -3.39
N ILE A 220 17.56 17.90 -2.69
CA ILE A 220 16.83 16.77 -3.31
C ILE A 220 15.45 17.24 -3.77
N LEU A 221 14.71 17.96 -2.92
CA LEU A 221 13.39 18.50 -3.25
C LEU A 221 13.47 19.61 -4.33
N GLY A 222 14.60 20.32 -4.44
CA GLY A 222 14.86 21.30 -5.50
C GLY A 222 15.17 20.68 -6.86
N ALA A 223 15.49 19.38 -6.94
CA ALA A 223 15.78 18.72 -8.21
C ALA A 223 14.51 18.59 -9.09
N ARG A 224 14.62 19.07 -10.34
CA ARG A 224 13.50 19.06 -11.30
C ARG A 224 12.95 17.63 -11.48
N GLY A 225 11.66 17.44 -11.21
CA GLY A 225 10.96 16.15 -11.33
C GLY A 225 10.76 15.40 -10.00
N VAL A 226 11.57 15.63 -8.97
CA VAL A 226 11.40 14.98 -7.66
C VAL A 226 10.09 15.40 -6.99
N PRO A 227 9.77 16.70 -6.82
CA PRO A 227 8.50 17.11 -6.23
C PRO A 227 7.29 16.62 -7.00
N ALA A 228 7.33 16.71 -8.34
CA ALA A 228 6.25 16.22 -9.19
C ALA A 228 6.03 14.70 -9.01
N GLY A 229 7.10 13.91 -9.00
CA GLY A 229 7.03 12.47 -8.76
C GLY A 229 6.48 12.13 -7.36
N ILE A 230 6.87 12.88 -6.33
CA ILE A 230 6.32 12.73 -4.96
C ILE A 230 4.83 13.06 -4.97
N PHE A 231 4.43 14.18 -5.56
CA PHE A 231 3.03 14.63 -5.61
C PHE A 231 2.14 13.63 -6.36
N ILE A 232 2.56 13.17 -7.55
CA ILE A 232 1.82 12.16 -8.33
C ILE A 232 1.63 10.88 -7.50
N SER A 233 2.70 10.41 -6.87
CA SER A 233 2.64 9.20 -6.04
C SER A 233 1.68 9.37 -4.86
N MET A 234 1.74 10.52 -4.18
CA MET A 234 0.86 10.88 -3.09
C MET A 234 -0.61 10.93 -3.54
N ALA A 235 -0.89 11.64 -4.64
CA ALA A 235 -2.25 11.79 -5.17
C ALA A 235 -2.87 10.44 -5.56
N VAL A 236 -2.12 9.56 -6.24
CA VAL A 236 -2.58 8.22 -6.63
C VAL A 236 -2.92 7.36 -5.42
N LEU A 237 -2.09 7.38 -4.39
CA LEU A 237 -2.37 6.61 -3.17
C LEU A 237 -3.52 7.22 -2.38
N SER A 238 -3.59 8.53 -2.26
CA SER A 238 -4.69 9.23 -1.60
C SER A 238 -6.04 8.90 -2.26
N ALA A 239 -6.12 8.96 -3.59
CA ALA A 239 -7.32 8.57 -4.33
C ALA A 239 -7.71 7.11 -4.07
N THR A 240 -6.73 6.20 -4.07
CA THR A 240 -6.98 4.78 -3.77
C THR A 240 -7.49 4.58 -2.34
N ASP A 241 -6.97 5.33 -1.39
CA ASP A 241 -7.33 5.19 0.03
C ASP A 241 -8.69 5.80 0.33
N ILE A 242 -9.01 6.95 -0.27
CA ILE A 242 -10.36 7.56 -0.21
C ILE A 242 -11.39 6.56 -0.76
N LEU A 243 -11.17 6.02 -1.94
CA LEU A 243 -12.09 5.04 -2.53
C LEU A 243 -12.28 3.82 -1.63
N THR A 244 -11.20 3.29 -1.05
CA THR A 244 -11.28 2.11 -0.20
C THR A 244 -12.03 2.39 1.10
N ALA A 245 -11.92 3.62 1.65
CA ALA A 245 -12.60 4.02 2.87
C ALA A 245 -14.07 4.40 2.64
N TYR A 246 -14.35 5.14 1.56
CA TYR A 246 -15.66 5.75 1.35
C TYR A 246 -16.59 4.98 0.40
N LEU A 247 -16.08 4.09 -0.47
CA LEU A 247 -16.97 3.27 -1.30
C LEU A 247 -17.91 2.38 -0.46
N PRO A 248 -17.51 1.79 0.69
CA PRO A 248 -18.43 1.16 1.62
C PRO A 248 -19.52 2.10 2.16
N VAL A 249 -19.15 3.34 2.51
CA VAL A 249 -20.11 4.36 3.01
C VAL A 249 -21.14 4.71 1.93
N VAL A 250 -20.67 5.02 0.72
CA VAL A 250 -21.54 5.29 -0.44
C VAL A 250 -22.41 4.08 -0.77
N GLY A 251 -21.85 2.85 -0.65
CA GLY A 251 -22.60 1.61 -0.84
C GLY A 251 -23.75 1.47 0.13
N GLU A 252 -23.51 1.73 1.42
CA GLU A 252 -24.55 1.69 2.46
C GLU A 252 -25.66 2.71 2.18
N HIS A 253 -25.31 3.98 1.90
CA HIS A 253 -26.29 5.04 1.57
C HIS A 253 -27.10 4.74 0.29
N ARG A 254 -26.52 4.04 -0.70
CA ARG A 254 -27.20 3.68 -1.95
C ARG A 254 -27.85 2.29 -1.95
N GLY A 255 -27.82 1.56 -0.84
CA GLY A 255 -28.34 0.21 -0.74
C GLY A 255 -27.57 -0.81 -1.59
N ILE A 256 -26.29 -0.55 -1.90
CA ILE A 256 -25.43 -1.47 -2.66
C ILE A 256 -24.90 -2.53 -1.71
N ALA A 257 -25.15 -3.80 -2.01
CA ALA A 257 -24.69 -4.90 -1.17
C ALA A 257 -23.17 -4.89 -0.96
N PRO A 258 -22.67 -5.18 0.25
CA PRO A 258 -21.23 -5.22 0.56
C PRO A 258 -20.41 -6.13 -0.38
N ALA A 259 -21.00 -7.24 -0.82
CA ALA A 259 -20.39 -8.11 -1.83
C ALA A 259 -20.11 -7.39 -3.15
N THR A 260 -21.05 -6.55 -3.60
CA THR A 260 -20.89 -5.74 -4.82
C THR A 260 -19.81 -4.68 -4.61
N VAL A 261 -19.76 -4.01 -3.45
CA VAL A 261 -18.68 -3.06 -3.11
C VAL A 261 -17.32 -3.74 -3.13
N GLY A 262 -17.22 -4.95 -2.57
CA GLY A 262 -16.00 -5.76 -2.61
C GLY A 262 -15.56 -6.08 -4.04
N LEU A 263 -16.49 -6.49 -4.90
CA LEU A 263 -16.24 -6.74 -6.33
C LEU A 263 -15.78 -5.48 -7.07
N LEU A 264 -16.40 -4.33 -6.80
CA LEU A 264 -16.03 -3.04 -7.39
C LEU A 264 -14.60 -2.62 -7.03
N LEU A 265 -14.20 -2.75 -5.76
CA LEU A 265 -12.83 -2.50 -5.31
C LEU A 265 -11.83 -3.45 -5.96
N SER A 266 -12.20 -4.70 -6.11
CA SER A 266 -11.36 -5.73 -6.74
C SER A 266 -11.24 -5.53 -8.25
N LEU A 267 -12.31 -5.11 -8.91
CA LEU A 267 -12.30 -4.74 -10.34
C LEU A 267 -11.32 -3.57 -10.60
N ARG A 268 -11.35 -2.55 -9.74
CA ARG A 268 -10.37 -1.46 -9.78
C ARG A 268 -8.93 -1.98 -9.65
N ALA A 269 -8.69 -2.91 -8.72
CA ALA A 269 -7.36 -3.50 -8.52
C ALA A 269 -6.93 -4.35 -9.72
N ALA A 270 -7.83 -5.15 -10.29
CA ALA A 270 -7.59 -5.93 -11.51
C ALA A 270 -7.20 -5.03 -12.70
N ALA A 271 -7.96 -3.94 -12.91
CA ALA A 271 -7.66 -2.95 -13.95
C ALA A 271 -6.29 -2.28 -13.77
N SER A 272 -5.89 -2.02 -12.52
CA SER A 272 -4.55 -1.51 -12.21
C SER A 272 -3.45 -2.51 -12.55
N ILE A 273 -3.68 -3.81 -12.36
CA ILE A 273 -2.75 -4.88 -12.78
C ILE A 273 -2.67 -4.92 -14.32
N ALA A 274 -3.81 -4.91 -15.00
CA ALA A 274 -3.86 -4.91 -16.46
C ALA A 274 -3.10 -3.70 -17.06
N CYS A 275 -3.25 -2.52 -16.47
CA CYS A 275 -2.50 -1.33 -16.85
C CYS A 275 -0.99 -1.55 -16.74
N ARG A 276 -0.51 -2.15 -15.64
CA ARG A 276 0.92 -2.42 -15.43
C ARG A 276 1.48 -3.40 -16.45
N LEU A 277 0.70 -4.38 -16.87
CA LEU A 277 1.08 -5.30 -17.95
C LEU A 277 1.14 -4.60 -19.32
N ALA A 278 0.20 -3.68 -19.57
CA ALA A 278 0.17 -2.89 -20.81
C ALA A 278 1.17 -1.72 -20.82
N MET A 279 1.76 -1.38 -19.68
CA MET A 279 2.63 -0.19 -19.52
C MET A 279 3.78 -0.10 -20.51
N PRO A 280 4.54 -1.18 -20.84
CA PRO A 280 5.62 -1.09 -21.83
C PRO A 280 5.13 -0.63 -23.22
N LEU A 281 3.94 -1.09 -23.63
CA LEU A 281 3.32 -0.67 -24.89
C LEU A 281 2.87 0.78 -24.82
N MET A 282 2.20 1.17 -23.72
CA MET A 282 1.72 2.55 -23.53
C MET A 282 2.87 3.56 -23.50
N LEU A 283 4.00 3.21 -22.88
CA LEU A 283 5.20 4.05 -22.86
C LEU A 283 5.82 4.24 -24.25
N ARG A 284 5.77 3.20 -25.10
CA ARG A 284 6.24 3.29 -26.50
C ARG A 284 5.35 4.18 -27.36
N LEU A 285 4.03 4.14 -27.14
CA LEU A 285 3.05 4.86 -27.96
C LEU A 285 2.91 6.34 -27.53
N LEU A 286 2.82 6.60 -26.24
CA LEU A 286 2.49 7.94 -25.71
C LEU A 286 3.70 8.67 -25.11
N GLY A 287 4.75 7.94 -24.78
CA GLY A 287 5.84 8.49 -24.00
C GLY A 287 5.44 8.74 -22.53
N ARG A 288 6.42 9.01 -21.70
CA ARG A 288 6.26 9.05 -20.23
C ARG A 288 5.41 10.23 -19.76
N THR A 289 5.70 11.43 -20.25
CA THR A 289 5.04 12.66 -19.79
C THR A 289 3.58 12.70 -20.19
N ALA A 290 3.28 12.36 -21.46
CA ALA A 290 1.90 12.31 -21.94
C ALA A 290 1.10 11.24 -21.23
N LEU A 291 1.67 10.05 -21.00
CA LEU A 291 1.02 8.95 -20.29
C LEU A 291 0.67 9.35 -18.85
N LEU A 292 1.57 10.00 -18.12
CA LEU A 292 1.29 10.49 -16.76
C LEU A 292 0.21 11.59 -16.78
N ALA A 293 0.33 12.58 -17.68
CA ALA A 293 -0.62 13.69 -17.74
C ALA A 293 -2.04 13.22 -18.11
N THR A 294 -2.17 12.38 -19.13
CA THR A 294 -3.46 11.83 -19.56
C THR A 294 -4.07 10.93 -18.49
N SER A 295 -3.28 10.09 -17.83
CA SER A 295 -3.76 9.23 -16.75
C SER A 295 -4.26 10.04 -15.54
N CYS A 296 -3.53 11.10 -15.15
CA CYS A 296 -3.95 11.95 -14.03
C CYS A 296 -5.21 12.75 -14.37
N LEU A 297 -5.26 13.33 -15.59
CA LEU A 297 -6.43 14.10 -16.03
C LEU A 297 -7.68 13.22 -16.09
N LEU A 298 -7.57 12.05 -16.74
CA LEU A 298 -8.68 11.11 -16.87
C LEU A 298 -9.12 10.59 -15.50
N ALA A 299 -8.18 10.27 -14.60
CA ALA A 299 -8.51 9.87 -13.23
C ALA A 299 -9.28 10.96 -12.49
N GLY A 300 -8.87 12.23 -12.63
CA GLY A 300 -9.57 13.37 -12.03
C GLY A 300 -11.00 13.53 -12.57
N LEU A 301 -11.18 13.42 -13.90
CA LEU A 301 -12.51 13.49 -14.54
C LEU A 301 -13.42 12.34 -14.10
N ILE A 302 -12.88 11.11 -14.00
CA ILE A 302 -13.64 9.95 -13.51
C ILE A 302 -14.04 10.16 -12.05
N CYS A 303 -13.12 10.62 -11.19
CA CYS A 303 -13.45 10.91 -9.80
C CYS A 303 -14.56 11.97 -9.68
N ALA A 304 -14.51 13.04 -10.48
CA ALA A 304 -15.56 14.04 -10.52
C ALA A 304 -16.91 13.46 -11.00
N GLY A 305 -16.88 12.58 -12.00
CA GLY A 305 -18.08 11.91 -12.50
C GLY A 305 -18.72 10.93 -11.51
N MET A 306 -17.95 10.39 -10.56
CA MET A 306 -18.47 9.45 -9.54
C MET A 306 -19.40 10.13 -8.50
N VAL A 307 -19.42 11.48 -8.43
CA VAL A 307 -20.36 12.23 -7.61
C VAL A 307 -21.80 12.04 -8.13
N LEU A 308 -21.97 11.81 -9.43
CA LEU A 308 -23.28 11.60 -10.02
C LEU A 308 -23.91 10.27 -9.56
N PRO A 309 -25.24 10.23 -9.39
CA PRO A 309 -25.95 9.00 -9.03
C PRO A 309 -26.03 8.04 -10.22
N VAL A 310 -24.92 7.39 -10.54
CA VAL A 310 -24.83 6.44 -11.65
C VAL A 310 -25.25 5.02 -11.20
N PRO A 311 -25.80 4.19 -12.10
CA PRO A 311 -26.13 2.80 -11.81
C PRO A 311 -24.85 1.97 -11.58
N VAL A 312 -24.98 0.85 -10.86
CA VAL A 312 -23.84 -0.02 -10.48
C VAL A 312 -22.98 -0.45 -11.67
N PRO A 313 -23.51 -0.83 -12.85
CA PRO A 313 -22.66 -1.16 -14.00
C PRO A 313 -21.80 0.00 -14.50
N ALA A 314 -22.36 1.24 -14.51
CA ALA A 314 -21.59 2.43 -14.86
C ALA A 314 -20.49 2.72 -13.82
N LEU A 315 -20.81 2.59 -12.54
CA LEU A 315 -19.85 2.71 -11.45
C LEU A 315 -18.72 1.68 -11.58
N ALA A 316 -19.02 0.44 -11.97
CA ALA A 316 -18.05 -0.60 -12.23
C ALA A 316 -17.10 -0.21 -13.37
N LEU A 317 -17.63 0.31 -14.49
CA LEU A 317 -16.82 0.78 -15.61
C LEU A 317 -15.92 1.95 -15.20
N MET A 318 -16.47 2.92 -14.46
CA MET A 318 -15.72 4.07 -13.95
C MET A 318 -14.58 3.62 -13.01
N LEU A 319 -14.84 2.67 -12.11
CA LEU A 319 -13.82 2.14 -11.20
C LEU A 319 -12.76 1.32 -11.94
N ALA A 320 -13.13 0.55 -12.98
CA ALA A 320 -12.17 -0.13 -13.83
C ALA A 320 -11.29 0.87 -14.58
N ALA A 321 -11.87 1.89 -15.22
CA ALA A 321 -11.13 2.95 -15.89
C ALA A 321 -10.22 3.73 -14.93
N LEU A 322 -10.72 4.06 -13.74
CA LEU A 322 -9.94 4.73 -12.71
C LEU A 322 -8.79 3.85 -12.22
N GLY A 323 -9.03 2.56 -11.98
CA GLY A 323 -8.00 1.59 -11.61
C GLY A 323 -6.90 1.50 -12.66
N PHE A 324 -7.28 1.50 -13.93
CA PHE A 324 -6.33 1.52 -15.05
C PHE A 324 -5.48 2.80 -15.04
N CYS A 325 -6.09 3.97 -14.91
CA CYS A 325 -5.37 5.24 -14.84
C CYS A 325 -4.43 5.33 -13.63
N LEU A 326 -4.90 4.94 -12.44
CA LEU A 326 -4.09 4.96 -11.21
C LEU A 326 -2.95 3.93 -11.25
N GLY A 327 -3.08 2.86 -12.04
CA GLY A 327 -2.07 1.81 -12.20
C GLY A 327 -0.72 2.32 -12.72
N VAL A 328 -0.74 3.36 -13.54
CA VAL A 328 0.45 4.02 -14.12
C VAL A 328 1.24 4.81 -13.08
N GLY A 329 0.55 5.49 -12.18
CA GLY A 329 1.14 6.55 -11.35
C GLY A 329 2.25 6.08 -10.40
N GLN A 330 2.08 4.94 -9.74
CA GLN A 330 3.08 4.43 -8.76
C GLN A 330 4.41 4.05 -9.42
N PRO A 331 4.47 3.17 -10.45
CA PRO A 331 5.74 2.79 -11.06
C PRO A 331 6.45 3.99 -11.71
N LEU A 332 5.71 4.82 -12.46
CA LEU A 332 6.31 5.93 -13.18
C LEU A 332 6.79 7.04 -12.23
N SER A 333 6.05 7.34 -11.15
CA SER A 333 6.50 8.32 -10.16
C SER A 333 7.78 7.86 -9.46
N MET A 334 7.90 6.56 -9.13
CA MET A 334 9.11 6.00 -8.54
C MET A 334 10.32 6.19 -9.44
N THR A 335 10.20 5.81 -10.71
CA THR A 335 11.29 5.97 -11.70
C THR A 335 11.60 7.44 -11.95
N THR A 336 10.58 8.34 -11.97
CA THR A 336 10.80 9.78 -12.10
C THR A 336 11.64 10.33 -10.97
N VAL A 337 11.30 9.97 -9.73
CA VAL A 337 12.04 10.39 -8.54
C VAL A 337 13.48 9.87 -8.57
N VAL A 338 13.68 8.59 -8.91
CA VAL A 338 15.03 7.98 -8.97
C VAL A 338 15.89 8.61 -10.06
N GLN A 339 15.32 8.91 -11.23
CA GLN A 339 16.06 9.52 -12.36
C GLN A 339 16.36 10.99 -12.12
N ALA A 340 15.46 11.72 -11.47
CA ALA A 340 15.61 13.14 -11.16
C ALA A 340 16.53 13.42 -9.96
N ALA A 341 16.65 12.47 -9.03
CA ALA A 341 17.45 12.63 -7.84
C ALA A 341 18.95 12.54 -8.12
N PRO A 342 19.79 13.31 -7.40
CA PRO A 342 21.25 13.14 -7.42
C PRO A 342 21.64 11.69 -7.16
N ALA A 343 22.68 11.18 -7.86
CA ALA A 343 23.09 9.79 -7.77
C ALA A 343 23.33 9.31 -6.33
N ASP A 344 23.90 10.16 -5.50
CA ASP A 344 24.24 9.89 -4.09
C ASP A 344 23.02 10.06 -3.14
N ALA A 345 21.86 10.49 -3.64
CA ALA A 345 20.67 10.78 -2.84
C ALA A 345 19.41 10.01 -3.28
N ARG A 346 19.54 9.03 -4.18
CA ARG A 346 18.39 8.28 -4.73
C ARG A 346 17.57 7.58 -3.66
N SER A 347 18.24 6.93 -2.69
CA SER A 347 17.55 6.25 -1.58
C SER A 347 16.80 7.25 -0.68
N THR A 348 17.40 8.40 -0.41
CA THR A 348 16.77 9.47 0.37
C THR A 348 15.57 10.07 -0.38
N ALA A 349 15.66 10.25 -1.69
CA ALA A 349 14.55 10.72 -2.51
C ALA A 349 13.37 9.73 -2.52
N LEU A 350 13.64 8.43 -2.59
CA LEU A 350 12.62 7.39 -2.43
C LEU A 350 11.99 7.39 -1.03
N ALA A 351 12.79 7.60 0.02
CA ALA A 351 12.28 7.72 1.38
C ALA A 351 11.36 8.94 1.54
N LEU A 352 11.74 10.09 0.96
CA LEU A 352 10.89 11.29 0.93
C LEU A 352 9.58 11.06 0.17
N ARG A 353 9.63 10.32 -0.95
CA ARG A 353 8.43 9.92 -1.68
C ARG A 353 7.51 9.05 -0.80
N LEU A 354 8.06 8.09 -0.06
CA LEU A 354 7.27 7.26 0.86
C LEU A 354 6.67 8.09 2.00
N THR A 355 7.41 9.06 2.53
CA THR A 355 6.89 10.00 3.54
C THR A 355 5.74 10.83 2.98
N GLY A 356 5.87 11.36 1.76
CA GLY A 356 4.79 12.05 1.05
C GLY A 356 3.55 11.16 0.86
N ASN A 357 3.75 9.91 0.46
CA ASN A 357 2.66 8.95 0.35
C ASN A 357 1.92 8.75 1.68
N ARG A 358 2.65 8.60 2.80
CA ARG A 358 2.04 8.44 4.12
C ARG A 358 1.30 9.69 4.57
N LEU A 359 1.84 10.87 4.25
CA LEU A 359 1.16 12.14 4.51
C LEU A 359 -0.17 12.21 3.75
N GLY A 360 -0.16 11.89 2.46
CA GLY A 360 -1.38 11.85 1.64
C GLY A 360 -2.40 10.84 2.15
N GLN A 361 -1.95 9.64 2.51
CA GLN A 361 -2.80 8.59 3.07
C GLN A 361 -3.43 8.96 4.42
N ALA A 362 -2.75 9.76 5.24
CA ALA A 362 -3.28 10.24 6.50
C ALA A 362 -4.25 11.42 6.28
N ALA A 363 -3.82 12.42 5.50
CA ALA A 363 -4.54 13.69 5.36
C ALA A 363 -5.75 13.60 4.41
N ALA A 364 -5.64 12.86 3.30
CA ALA A 364 -6.66 12.90 2.25
C ALA A 364 -8.00 12.27 2.66
N PRO A 365 -8.06 11.08 3.30
CA PRO A 365 -9.33 10.54 3.80
C PRO A 365 -9.93 11.38 4.91
N ALA A 366 -9.11 11.95 5.80
CA ALA A 366 -9.58 12.84 6.85
C ALA A 366 -10.18 14.14 6.28
N ALA A 367 -9.49 14.75 5.30
CA ALA A 367 -9.99 15.94 4.61
C ALA A 367 -11.28 15.65 3.83
N ALA A 368 -11.36 14.50 3.15
CA ALA A 368 -12.58 14.08 2.45
C ALA A 368 -13.75 13.92 3.43
N GLY A 369 -13.51 13.33 4.63
CA GLY A 369 -14.54 13.21 5.66
C GLY A 369 -15.01 14.54 6.23
N LEU A 370 -14.09 15.49 6.42
CA LEU A 370 -14.45 16.84 6.86
C LEU A 370 -15.34 17.56 5.81
N ILE A 371 -14.98 17.45 4.53
CA ILE A 371 -15.76 18.06 3.43
C ILE A 371 -17.13 17.38 3.35
N ALA A 372 -17.20 16.04 3.41
CA ALA A 372 -18.48 15.32 3.37
C ALA A 372 -19.38 15.69 4.54
N GLY A 373 -18.83 15.77 5.76
CA GLY A 373 -19.59 16.16 6.95
C GLY A 373 -20.08 17.62 6.96
N THR A 374 -19.39 18.54 6.26
CA THR A 374 -19.80 19.95 6.15
C THR A 374 -20.72 20.23 4.97
N ALA A 375 -20.60 19.49 3.88
CA ALA A 375 -21.40 19.68 2.66
C ALA A 375 -22.76 18.97 2.69
N GLY A 376 -23.03 18.16 3.72
CA GLY A 376 -24.08 17.17 3.70
C GLY A 376 -23.72 16.07 2.71
N ALA A 377 -23.89 14.80 3.07
CA ALA A 377 -23.66 13.70 2.13
C ALA A 377 -24.67 13.82 0.98
N ALA A 378 -24.29 14.52 -0.09
CA ALA A 378 -25.06 14.62 -1.32
C ALA A 378 -24.70 13.47 -2.25
#